data_fb70f6965a78f3b5f57cab3e19785750
#
_entry.id   fb70f6965a78f3b5f57cab3e19785750
#
_cell.length_a   1.000
_cell.length_b   1.000
_cell.length_c   1.000
_cell.angle_alpha   90.00
_cell.angle_beta   90.00
_cell.angle_gamma   90.00
#
_symmetry.space_group_name_H-M   'P 1'
#
loop_
_entity.id
_entity.type
_entity.pdbx_description
1 polymer ?
#
loop_
_entity_poly.entity_id
_entity_poly.type
_entity_poly.pdbx_seq_one_letter_code
_entity_poly.pdbx_strand_id
1 'polypeptide(L)'
;MKIILIVLSVLLVLFLIMSYSLQKSTERQKYQLIKKINKTEIRFYPKAIMASVKSSSKSYMGSSNDNFRKLAGYIFGANQSSNKISMTAPVYMEKDTANSKMSFVMPAQYNLNDLPKPQDSTIELHYSEEGYFAAIKFGGFANEKIILKKQEELKKELSEIKIQMIGNFFYLGYNAPWDVINRENEVIVKIHYSEEL
;
A
#
# COMPACT_ATOMS: atom_id res chain seq x y z
N MET A 1 -20.33 -14.36 36.08
CA MET A 1 -19.33 -14.86 35.13
C MET A 1 -19.89 -15.15 33.73
N LYS A 2 -20.94 -15.96 33.54
CA LYS A 2 -21.55 -16.28 32.23
C LYS A 2 -22.03 -15.04 31.45
N ILE A 3 -22.70 -14.07 32.10
CA ILE A 3 -23.21 -12.85 31.47
C ILE A 3 -22.05 -11.99 30.93
N ILE A 4 -20.95 -11.87 31.69
CA ILE A 4 -19.77 -11.12 31.25
C ILE A 4 -19.14 -11.75 30.00
N LEU A 5 -19.04 -13.08 29.95
CA LEU A 5 -18.54 -13.80 28.79
C LEU A 5 -19.42 -13.59 27.53
N ILE A 6 -20.75 -13.60 27.72
CA ILE A 6 -21.69 -13.31 26.62
C ILE A 6 -21.53 -11.89 26.12
N VAL A 7 -21.45 -10.90 27.01
CA VAL A 7 -21.23 -9.49 26.61
C VAL A 7 -19.92 -9.33 25.86
N LEU A 8 -18.83 -9.91 26.35
CA LEU A 8 -17.52 -9.85 25.66
C LEU A 8 -17.56 -10.53 24.28
N SER A 9 -18.27 -11.67 24.15
CA SER A 9 -18.39 -12.33 22.84
C SER A 9 -19.20 -11.49 21.84
N VAL A 10 -20.28 -10.84 22.28
CA VAL A 10 -21.07 -9.93 21.43
C VAL A 10 -20.26 -8.73 21.01
N LEU A 11 -19.50 -8.10 21.91
CA LEU A 11 -18.63 -6.98 21.60
C LEU A 11 -17.54 -7.37 20.59
N LEU A 12 -16.95 -8.56 20.73
CA LEU A 12 -15.98 -9.09 19.79
C LEU A 12 -16.59 -9.28 18.39
N VAL A 13 -17.79 -9.87 18.30
CA VAL A 13 -18.49 -10.06 17.02
C VAL A 13 -18.82 -8.72 16.37
N LEU A 14 -19.33 -7.75 17.14
CA LEU A 14 -19.62 -6.40 16.63
C LEU A 14 -18.34 -5.71 16.13
N PHE A 15 -17.23 -5.85 16.85
CA PHE A 15 -15.92 -5.32 16.42
C PHE A 15 -15.45 -5.95 15.11
N LEU A 16 -15.59 -7.28 14.96
CA LEU A 16 -15.22 -7.98 13.73
C LEU A 16 -16.09 -7.56 12.54
N ILE A 17 -17.41 -7.40 12.73
CA ILE A 17 -18.34 -6.93 11.71
C ILE A 17 -17.98 -5.50 11.29
N MET A 18 -17.72 -4.62 12.25
CA MET A 18 -17.35 -3.23 11.99
C MET A 18 -16.00 -3.14 11.24
N SER A 19 -15.00 -3.92 11.65
CA SER A 19 -13.69 -4.00 10.99
C SER A 19 -13.84 -4.48 9.54
N TYR A 20 -14.63 -5.52 9.30
CA TYR A 20 -14.92 -6.03 7.95
C TYR A 20 -15.63 -4.99 7.07
N SER A 21 -16.63 -4.29 7.62
CA SER A 21 -17.35 -3.23 6.89
C SER A 21 -16.44 -2.07 6.50
N LEU A 22 -15.57 -1.62 7.40
CA LEU A 22 -14.59 -0.55 7.12
C LEU A 22 -13.60 -0.98 6.03
N GLN A 23 -13.11 -2.21 6.06
CA GLN A 23 -12.20 -2.72 5.03
C GLN A 23 -12.85 -2.76 3.65
N LYS A 24 -14.13 -3.15 3.56
CA LYS A 24 -14.88 -3.22 2.30
C LYS A 24 -15.18 -1.84 1.72
N SER A 25 -15.30 -0.80 2.54
CA SER A 25 -15.60 0.58 2.13
C SER A 25 -14.38 1.39 1.72
N THR A 26 -13.15 0.93 2.01
CA THR A 26 -11.93 1.65 1.68
C THR A 26 -11.68 1.64 0.19
N GLU A 27 -11.55 2.83 -0.42
CA GLU A 27 -11.22 2.96 -1.84
C GLU A 27 -9.87 2.30 -2.15
N ARG A 28 -9.82 1.50 -3.20
CA ARG A 28 -8.59 0.84 -3.65
C ARG A 28 -8.10 1.46 -4.94
N GLN A 29 -6.78 1.64 -5.05
CA GLN A 29 -6.15 2.05 -6.30
C GLN A 29 -6.52 1.06 -7.41
N LYS A 30 -7.02 1.61 -8.51
CA LYS A 30 -7.43 0.82 -9.69
C LYS A 30 -6.20 0.47 -10.54
N TYR A 31 -6.24 -0.71 -11.12
CA TYR A 31 -5.32 -1.16 -12.15
C TYR A 31 -6.07 -2.02 -13.17
N GLN A 32 -5.49 -2.16 -14.35
CA GLN A 32 -5.96 -3.10 -15.36
C GLN A 32 -5.11 -4.37 -15.26
N LEU A 33 -5.76 -5.53 -15.05
CA LEU A 33 -5.08 -6.82 -15.15
C LEU A 33 -4.84 -7.13 -16.62
N ILE A 34 -3.58 -7.27 -17.02
CA ILE A 34 -3.18 -7.56 -18.39
C ILE A 34 -3.06 -9.07 -18.60
N LYS A 35 -2.28 -9.73 -17.73
CA LYS A 35 -2.00 -11.16 -17.83
C LYS A 35 -1.70 -11.74 -16.45
N LYS A 36 -2.03 -13.01 -16.26
CA LYS A 36 -1.62 -13.75 -15.07
C LYS A 36 -0.78 -14.95 -15.51
N ILE A 37 0.41 -15.06 -14.93
CA ILE A 37 1.37 -16.13 -15.19
C ILE A 37 1.74 -16.73 -13.85
N ASN A 38 1.38 -17.99 -13.60
CA ASN A 38 1.54 -18.64 -12.30
C ASN A 38 0.96 -17.81 -11.14
N LYS A 39 1.83 -17.30 -10.25
CA LYS A 39 1.45 -16.45 -9.12
C LYS A 39 1.62 -14.96 -9.43
N THR A 40 2.27 -14.63 -10.54
CA THR A 40 2.56 -13.26 -10.95
C THR A 40 1.43 -12.70 -11.79
N GLU A 41 0.96 -11.51 -11.44
CA GLU A 41 0.03 -10.72 -12.22
C GLU A 41 0.79 -9.59 -12.92
N ILE A 42 0.62 -9.46 -14.23
CA ILE A 42 1.07 -8.29 -15.00
C ILE A 42 -0.10 -7.31 -15.04
N ARG A 43 0.13 -6.10 -14.58
CA ARG A 43 -0.88 -5.07 -14.40
C ARG A 43 -0.43 -3.74 -15.00
N PHE A 44 -1.35 -3.00 -15.58
CA PHE A 44 -1.15 -1.61 -15.91
C PHE A 44 -1.75 -0.73 -14.82
N TYR A 45 -0.92 0.15 -14.24
CA TYR A 45 -1.35 1.17 -13.30
C TYR A 45 -1.36 2.54 -13.98
N PRO A 46 -2.52 3.22 -14.04
CA PRO A 46 -2.57 4.62 -14.47
C PRO A 46 -1.92 5.52 -13.41
N LYS A 47 -1.61 6.75 -13.78
CA LYS A 47 -1.14 7.75 -12.82
C LYS A 47 -2.13 7.93 -11.68
N ALA A 48 -1.64 7.96 -10.46
CA ALA A 48 -2.39 8.29 -9.26
C ALA A 48 -1.67 9.38 -8.48
N ILE A 49 -2.40 10.18 -7.71
CA ILE A 49 -1.81 11.17 -6.83
C ILE A 49 -1.35 10.45 -5.56
N MET A 50 -0.13 10.76 -5.13
CA MET A 50 0.50 10.20 -3.94
C MET A 50 0.85 11.31 -2.96
N ALA A 51 0.62 11.05 -1.67
CA ALA A 51 1.26 11.77 -0.57
C ALA A 51 2.38 10.90 -0.02
N SER A 52 3.61 11.37 -0.06
CA SER A 52 4.80 10.57 0.27
C SER A 52 5.66 11.23 1.32
N VAL A 53 6.29 10.42 2.17
CA VAL A 53 7.30 10.85 3.14
C VAL A 53 8.52 9.94 3.02
N LYS A 54 9.72 10.55 3.06
CA LYS A 54 11.01 9.84 3.05
C LYS A 54 11.60 9.81 4.45
N SER A 55 12.33 8.75 4.76
CA SER A 55 13.10 8.60 5.99
C SER A 55 14.42 7.90 5.73
N SER A 56 15.43 8.15 6.57
CA SER A 56 16.77 7.56 6.45
C SER A 56 16.84 6.11 6.96
N SER A 57 15.75 5.36 6.90
CA SER A 57 15.70 3.94 7.26
C SER A 57 16.06 3.07 6.07
N LYS A 58 16.82 1.99 6.32
CA LYS A 58 17.15 0.96 5.32
C LYS A 58 16.20 -0.24 5.36
N SER A 59 15.07 -0.12 6.05
CA SER A 59 14.09 -1.19 6.25
C SER A 59 12.69 -0.73 5.85
N TYR A 60 11.88 -1.63 5.30
CA TYR A 60 10.46 -1.37 5.06
C TYR A 60 9.70 -1.02 6.34
N MET A 61 10.10 -1.61 7.47
CA MET A 61 9.39 -1.49 8.74
C MET A 61 10.04 -0.51 9.73
N GLY A 62 11.31 -0.15 9.52
CA GLY A 62 12.10 0.60 10.52
C GLY A 62 11.57 1.98 10.88
N SER A 63 10.95 2.69 9.94
CA SER A 63 10.32 4.00 10.16
C SER A 63 8.83 3.98 9.81
N SER A 64 8.22 2.80 9.69
CA SER A 64 6.85 2.66 9.18
C SER A 64 5.83 3.37 10.07
N ASN A 65 5.96 3.28 11.40
CA ASN A 65 5.03 3.90 12.33
C ASN A 65 5.09 5.43 12.27
N ASP A 66 6.29 6.02 12.20
CA ASP A 66 6.46 7.47 12.15
C ASP A 66 6.01 8.03 10.80
N ASN A 67 6.39 7.38 9.70
CA ASN A 67 5.97 7.75 8.36
C ASN A 67 4.44 7.65 8.21
N PHE A 68 3.86 6.56 8.73
CA PHE A 68 2.40 6.39 8.72
C PHE A 68 1.71 7.48 9.54
N ARG A 69 2.22 7.82 10.74
CA ARG A 69 1.64 8.86 11.59
C ARG A 69 1.64 10.22 10.91
N LYS A 70 2.72 10.59 10.20
CA LYS A 70 2.80 11.83 9.43
C LYS A 70 1.75 11.88 8.32
N LEU A 71 1.69 10.85 7.48
CA LEU A 71 0.73 10.77 6.38
C LEU A 71 -0.72 10.68 6.88
N ALA A 72 -0.97 9.92 7.95
CA ALA A 72 -2.28 9.86 8.60
C ALA A 72 -2.67 11.24 9.18
N GLY A 73 -1.74 11.95 9.82
CA GLY A 73 -1.95 13.32 10.27
C GLY A 73 -2.42 14.22 9.13
N TYR A 74 -1.74 14.18 7.99
CA TYR A 74 -2.11 14.95 6.80
C TYR A 74 -3.55 14.68 6.36
N ILE A 75 -3.93 13.41 6.18
CA ILE A 75 -5.29 13.07 5.70
C ILE A 75 -6.37 13.31 6.77
N PHE A 76 -6.02 13.32 8.06
CA PHE A 76 -6.97 13.57 9.14
C PHE A 76 -7.05 15.04 9.56
N GLY A 77 -6.46 15.96 8.79
CA GLY A 77 -6.67 17.39 8.95
C GLY A 77 -5.42 18.21 9.30
N ALA A 78 -4.23 17.59 9.46
CA ALA A 78 -2.98 18.33 9.60
C ALA A 78 -2.52 18.88 8.23
N ASN A 79 -3.40 19.64 7.59
CA ASN A 79 -3.18 20.36 6.34
C ASN A 79 -3.70 21.79 6.44
N GLN A 80 -3.35 22.63 5.49
CA GLN A 80 -3.65 24.09 5.57
C GLN A 80 -5.14 24.40 5.66
N SER A 81 -6.02 23.54 5.17
CA SER A 81 -7.47 23.73 5.17
C SER A 81 -8.18 22.98 6.29
N SER A 82 -7.46 22.24 7.15
CA SER A 82 -8.03 21.34 8.17
C SER A 82 -9.04 20.32 7.60
N ASN A 83 -8.97 20.04 6.32
CA ASN A 83 -9.89 19.13 5.62
C ASN A 83 -9.50 17.67 5.87
N LYS A 84 -10.52 16.81 6.07
CA LYS A 84 -10.33 15.37 6.14
C LYS A 84 -10.38 14.77 4.73
N ILE A 85 -9.38 13.96 4.42
CA ILE A 85 -9.27 13.18 3.19
C ILE A 85 -9.50 11.71 3.56
N SER A 86 -10.30 11.00 2.77
CA SER A 86 -10.55 9.57 3.03
C SER A 86 -9.30 8.72 2.87
N MET A 87 -9.13 7.74 3.75
CA MET A 87 -8.06 6.74 3.62
C MET A 87 -8.32 5.85 2.41
N THR A 88 -7.28 5.51 1.66
CA THR A 88 -7.33 4.57 0.55
C THR A 88 -6.37 3.40 0.79
N ALA A 89 -6.43 2.39 -0.03
CA ALA A 89 -5.53 1.25 -0.06
C ALA A 89 -4.97 1.04 -1.48
N PRO A 90 -3.76 0.53 -1.61
CA PRO A 90 -2.81 0.15 -0.56
C PRO A 90 -1.97 1.30 -0.04
N VAL A 91 -1.26 1.05 1.07
CA VAL A 91 -0.11 1.84 1.51
C VAL A 91 1.13 1.30 0.82
N TYR A 92 1.84 2.16 0.11
CA TYR A 92 3.09 1.82 -0.56
C TYR A 92 4.28 2.01 0.36
N MET A 93 5.18 1.07 0.38
CA MET A 93 6.49 1.17 1.01
C MET A 93 7.57 0.78 0.01
N GLU A 94 8.50 1.70 -0.23
CA GLU A 94 9.68 1.50 -1.05
C GLU A 94 10.92 1.66 -0.19
N LYS A 95 11.97 0.92 -0.49
CA LYS A 95 13.29 1.18 0.08
C LYS A 95 14.38 1.09 -0.97
N ASP A 96 15.39 1.89 -0.79
CA ASP A 96 16.66 1.81 -1.48
C ASP A 96 17.80 1.46 -0.51
N THR A 97 19.05 1.67 -0.91
CA THR A 97 20.23 1.39 -0.09
C THR A 97 20.41 2.33 1.10
N ALA A 98 19.80 3.51 1.08
CA ALA A 98 19.98 4.57 2.08
C ALA A 98 18.69 4.99 2.77
N ASN A 99 17.56 4.94 2.06
CA ASN A 99 16.30 5.52 2.48
C ASN A 99 15.15 4.54 2.34
N SER A 100 14.06 4.83 3.06
CA SER A 100 12.74 4.27 2.79
C SER A 100 11.76 5.39 2.49
N LYS A 101 10.73 5.07 1.70
CA LYS A 101 9.63 5.98 1.37
C LYS A 101 8.32 5.28 1.63
N MET A 102 7.40 5.97 2.30
CA MET A 102 6.01 5.54 2.43
C MET A 102 5.12 6.49 1.65
N SER A 103 4.11 5.95 0.99
CA SER A 103 3.18 6.74 0.21
C SER A 103 1.75 6.26 0.41
N PHE A 104 0.83 7.21 0.58
CA PHE A 104 -0.61 6.98 0.50
C PHE A 104 -1.09 7.39 -0.88
N VAL A 105 -1.92 6.58 -1.49
CA VAL A 105 -2.66 6.96 -2.69
C VAL A 105 -3.75 7.95 -2.28
N MET A 106 -3.93 9.03 -3.00
CA MET A 106 -5.05 9.95 -2.74
C MET A 106 -6.31 9.46 -3.44
N PRO A 107 -7.52 9.73 -2.87
CA PRO A 107 -8.78 9.34 -3.51
C PRO A 107 -8.88 9.86 -4.94
N ALA A 108 -9.42 9.04 -5.85
CA ALA A 108 -9.46 9.34 -7.28
C ALA A 108 -10.31 10.58 -7.66
N GLN A 109 -11.13 11.06 -6.73
CA GLN A 109 -11.94 12.27 -6.92
C GLN A 109 -11.12 13.57 -6.91
N TYR A 110 -9.87 13.58 -6.41
CA TYR A 110 -9.05 14.77 -6.33
C TYR A 110 -8.15 14.94 -7.55
N ASN A 111 -7.94 16.21 -7.95
CA ASN A 111 -6.78 16.60 -8.73
C ASN A 111 -5.66 17.07 -7.81
N LEU A 112 -4.43 17.06 -8.27
CA LEU A 112 -3.26 17.43 -7.45
C LEU A 112 -3.38 18.84 -6.86
N ASN A 113 -3.95 19.77 -7.63
CA ASN A 113 -4.12 21.17 -7.21
C ASN A 113 -5.28 21.39 -6.23
N ASP A 114 -6.21 20.42 -6.12
CA ASP A 114 -7.37 20.50 -5.22
C ASP A 114 -7.06 19.98 -3.82
N LEU A 115 -5.93 19.27 -3.68
CA LEU A 115 -5.48 18.76 -2.39
C LEU A 115 -4.94 19.88 -1.52
N PRO A 116 -5.34 19.98 -0.23
CA PRO A 116 -4.79 20.96 0.69
C PRO A 116 -3.29 20.68 0.91
N LYS A 117 -2.49 21.74 1.01
CA LYS A 117 -1.06 21.61 1.26
C LYS A 117 -0.83 21.00 2.65
N PRO A 118 0.09 20.02 2.79
CA PRO A 118 0.50 19.48 4.09
C PRO A 118 1.04 20.61 5.01
N GLN A 119 0.80 20.52 6.32
CA GLN A 119 1.48 21.34 7.31
C GLN A 119 2.91 20.85 7.56
N ASP A 120 3.14 19.52 7.49
CA ASP A 120 4.47 18.92 7.55
C ASP A 120 5.14 19.02 6.18
N SER A 121 6.19 19.85 6.08
CA SER A 121 6.96 20.09 4.86
C SER A 121 7.73 18.87 4.35
N THR A 122 7.82 17.80 5.14
CA THR A 122 8.44 16.53 4.71
C THR A 122 7.50 15.67 3.86
N ILE A 123 6.21 16.04 3.77
CA ILE A 123 5.23 15.34 2.93
C ILE A 123 5.20 16.00 1.55
N GLU A 124 5.44 15.19 0.53
CA GLU A 124 5.42 15.58 -0.87
C GLU A 124 4.16 15.03 -1.56
N LEU A 125 3.43 15.91 -2.26
CA LEU A 125 2.31 15.52 -3.13
C LEU A 125 2.81 15.46 -4.57
N HIS A 126 2.64 14.31 -5.22
CA HIS A 126 3.12 14.10 -6.60
C HIS A 126 2.28 13.04 -7.31
N TYR A 127 2.44 12.94 -8.63
CA TYR A 127 1.90 11.80 -9.38
C TYR A 127 2.81 10.58 -9.26
N SER A 128 2.21 9.39 -9.15
CA SER A 128 2.93 8.13 -9.35
C SER A 128 3.34 8.00 -10.82
N GLU A 129 4.33 7.15 -11.07
CA GLU A 129 4.59 6.69 -12.42
C GLU A 129 3.46 5.80 -12.91
N GLU A 130 3.05 5.99 -14.16
CA GLU A 130 2.18 5.04 -14.84
C GLU A 130 3.01 3.96 -15.54
N GLY A 131 2.38 2.83 -15.85
CA GLY A 131 3.02 1.77 -16.63
C GLY A 131 2.70 0.36 -16.14
N TYR A 132 3.49 -0.57 -16.65
CA TYR A 132 3.31 -1.98 -16.34
C TYR A 132 4.10 -2.38 -15.12
N PHE A 133 3.44 -3.16 -14.27
CA PHE A 133 4.01 -3.71 -13.05
C PHE A 133 3.73 -5.20 -12.97
N ALA A 134 4.70 -5.94 -12.47
CA ALA A 134 4.50 -7.31 -12.04
C ALA A 134 4.21 -7.33 -10.55
N ALA A 135 3.26 -8.15 -10.13
CA ALA A 135 2.78 -8.22 -8.75
C ALA A 135 2.64 -9.67 -8.27
N ILE A 136 3.03 -9.92 -7.03
CA ILE A 136 2.77 -11.17 -6.32
C ILE A 136 2.02 -10.90 -5.02
N LYS A 137 0.90 -11.62 -4.80
CA LYS A 137 0.06 -11.50 -3.60
C LYS A 137 0.48 -12.47 -2.52
N PHE A 138 0.32 -12.08 -1.26
CA PHE A 138 0.47 -12.97 -0.11
C PHE A 138 -0.37 -12.51 1.08
N GLY A 139 -0.76 -13.48 1.92
CA GLY A 139 -1.55 -13.23 3.12
C GLY A 139 -0.72 -13.14 4.39
N GLY A 140 -1.41 -12.89 5.52
CA GLY A 140 -0.84 -12.87 6.86
C GLY A 140 -0.08 -11.59 7.22
N PHE A 141 0.60 -11.61 8.37
CA PHE A 141 1.40 -10.48 8.83
C PHE A 141 2.72 -10.41 8.06
N ALA A 142 2.95 -9.28 7.41
CA ALA A 142 4.20 -9.01 6.71
C ALA A 142 5.30 -8.57 7.69
N ASN A 143 6.51 -9.01 7.43
CA ASN A 143 7.73 -8.51 8.04
C ASN A 143 8.84 -8.44 6.99
N GLU A 144 9.96 -7.83 7.33
CA GLU A 144 11.08 -7.64 6.40
C GLU A 144 11.49 -8.94 5.69
N LYS A 145 11.63 -10.05 6.44
CA LYS A 145 12.03 -11.35 5.91
C LYS A 145 11.05 -11.92 4.88
N ILE A 146 9.75 -11.79 5.16
CA ILE A 146 8.69 -12.25 4.25
C ILE A 146 8.66 -11.41 2.99
N ILE A 147 8.77 -10.07 3.13
CA ILE A 147 8.79 -9.14 2.00
C ILE A 147 9.97 -9.46 1.08
N LEU A 148 11.18 -9.58 1.62
CA LEU A 148 12.38 -9.93 0.84
C LEU A 148 12.25 -11.29 0.15
N LYS A 149 11.70 -12.30 0.85
CA LYS A 149 11.43 -13.61 0.23
C LYS A 149 10.47 -13.48 -0.97
N LYS A 150 9.44 -12.63 -0.87
CA LYS A 150 8.49 -12.41 -1.96
C LYS A 150 9.09 -11.62 -3.13
N GLN A 151 10.03 -10.71 -2.86
CA GLN A 151 10.80 -10.06 -3.91
C GLN A 151 11.65 -11.07 -4.70
N GLU A 152 12.37 -11.96 -4.02
CA GLU A 152 13.17 -12.99 -4.69
C GLU A 152 12.29 -13.98 -5.48
N GLU A 153 11.11 -14.33 -4.95
CA GLU A 153 10.13 -15.18 -5.66
C GLU A 153 9.68 -14.48 -6.95
N LEU A 154 9.29 -13.21 -6.89
CA LEU A 154 8.86 -12.42 -8.04
C LEU A 154 9.98 -12.25 -9.06
N LYS A 155 11.20 -11.92 -8.59
CA LYS A 155 12.39 -11.76 -9.44
C LYS A 155 12.71 -13.06 -10.21
N LYS A 156 12.62 -14.21 -9.55
CA LYS A 156 12.83 -15.53 -10.18
C LYS A 156 11.78 -15.77 -11.27
N GLU A 157 10.48 -15.59 -10.97
CA GLU A 157 9.41 -15.79 -11.95
C GLU A 157 9.59 -14.87 -13.18
N LEU A 158 9.95 -13.59 -12.97
CA LEU A 158 10.20 -12.65 -14.06
C LEU A 158 11.42 -13.05 -14.91
N SER A 159 12.48 -13.56 -14.29
CA SER A 159 13.65 -14.06 -15.00
C SER A 159 13.32 -15.27 -15.89
N GLU A 160 12.49 -16.21 -15.38
CA GLU A 160 12.05 -17.39 -16.12
C GLU A 160 11.24 -17.03 -17.38
N ILE A 161 10.42 -15.97 -17.30
CA ILE A 161 9.62 -15.48 -18.43
C ILE A 161 10.29 -14.35 -19.21
N LYS A 162 11.58 -14.06 -18.91
CA LYS A 162 12.42 -13.06 -19.60
C LYS A 162 11.86 -11.63 -19.59
N ILE A 163 11.13 -11.25 -18.54
CA ILE A 163 10.64 -9.87 -18.36
C ILE A 163 11.64 -9.07 -17.54
N GLN A 164 12.06 -7.91 -18.06
CA GLN A 164 13.02 -7.02 -17.42
C GLN A 164 12.32 -6.13 -16.38
N MET A 165 12.87 -6.10 -15.17
CA MET A 165 12.46 -5.21 -14.09
C MET A 165 13.08 -3.81 -14.24
N ILE A 166 12.37 -2.79 -13.73
CA ILE A 166 12.80 -1.39 -13.71
C ILE A 166 12.72 -0.87 -12.27
N GLY A 167 13.83 -0.34 -11.75
CA GLY A 167 13.86 0.33 -10.43
C GLY A 167 13.70 -0.62 -9.25
N ASN A 168 13.12 -0.09 -8.17
CA ASN A 168 13.00 -0.77 -6.89
C ASN A 168 11.68 -1.55 -6.76
N PHE A 169 11.66 -2.50 -5.82
CA PHE A 169 10.43 -3.15 -5.42
C PHE A 169 9.63 -2.28 -4.46
N PHE A 170 8.30 -2.35 -4.58
CA PHE A 170 7.36 -1.81 -3.61
C PHE A 170 6.72 -2.94 -2.81
N TYR A 171 6.60 -2.76 -1.51
CA TYR A 171 5.70 -3.52 -0.67
C TYR A 171 4.40 -2.74 -0.50
N LEU A 172 3.26 -3.40 -0.68
CA LEU A 172 1.93 -2.84 -0.59
C LEU A 172 1.17 -3.52 0.55
N GLY A 173 0.71 -2.71 1.51
CA GLY A 173 -0.15 -3.16 2.61
C GLY A 173 -1.57 -2.67 2.43
N TYR A 174 -2.55 -3.57 2.51
CA TYR A 174 -3.96 -3.25 2.28
C TYR A 174 -4.80 -3.12 3.55
N ASN A 175 -4.27 -3.59 4.67
CA ASN A 175 -5.01 -3.73 5.90
C ASN A 175 -4.53 -2.79 6.99
N ALA A 176 -5.48 -2.34 7.82
CA ALA A 176 -5.15 -1.62 9.03
C ALA A 176 -4.38 -2.52 10.03
N PRO A 177 -3.59 -1.94 10.97
CA PRO A 177 -2.81 -2.71 11.93
C PRO A 177 -3.63 -3.69 12.77
N TRP A 178 -4.88 -3.34 13.08
CA TRP A 178 -5.81 -4.13 13.87
C TRP A 178 -6.58 -5.21 13.08
N ASP A 179 -6.49 -5.21 11.76
CA ASP A 179 -7.06 -6.26 10.93
C ASP A 179 -6.22 -7.52 11.04
N VAL A 180 -6.73 -8.52 11.75
CA VAL A 180 -5.99 -9.77 12.01
C VAL A 180 -6.38 -10.90 11.05
N ILE A 181 -7.52 -10.76 10.37
CA ILE A 181 -8.09 -11.79 9.48
C ILE A 181 -8.00 -11.30 8.03
N ASN A 182 -7.75 -12.22 7.09
CA ASN A 182 -7.71 -11.96 5.65
C ASN A 182 -6.77 -10.80 5.26
N ARG A 183 -5.60 -10.74 5.90
CA ARG A 183 -4.60 -9.73 5.54
C ARG A 183 -4.13 -9.94 4.11
N GLU A 184 -4.13 -8.86 3.36
CA GLU A 184 -3.70 -8.80 1.96
C GLU A 184 -2.44 -7.95 1.86
N ASN A 185 -1.44 -8.49 1.22
CA ASN A 185 -0.17 -7.83 0.96
C ASN A 185 0.28 -8.15 -0.45
N GLU A 186 1.07 -7.26 -1.03
CA GLU A 186 1.69 -7.49 -2.33
C GLU A 186 3.14 -7.01 -2.34
N VAL A 187 3.92 -7.63 -3.20
CA VAL A 187 5.19 -7.08 -3.69
C VAL A 187 5.02 -6.82 -5.17
N ILE A 188 5.35 -5.60 -5.60
CA ILE A 188 5.29 -5.22 -7.00
C ILE A 188 6.61 -4.61 -7.45
N VAL A 189 6.88 -4.69 -8.76
CA VAL A 189 8.01 -4.02 -9.41
C VAL A 189 7.60 -3.55 -10.80
N LYS A 190 8.07 -2.37 -11.20
CA LYS A 190 7.86 -1.87 -12.56
C LYS A 190 8.63 -2.74 -13.56
N ILE A 191 8.06 -2.97 -14.74
CA ILE A 191 8.63 -3.84 -15.76
C ILE A 191 8.61 -3.18 -17.15
N HIS A 192 9.52 -3.61 -18.01
CA HIS A 192 9.37 -3.44 -19.45
C HIS A 192 8.41 -4.52 -19.95
N TYR A 193 7.26 -4.12 -20.47
CA TYR A 193 6.26 -5.01 -21.01
C TYR A 193 5.72 -4.45 -22.34
N SER A 194 5.69 -5.29 -23.37
CA SER A 194 4.99 -5.04 -24.62
C SER A 194 3.94 -6.13 -24.81
N GLU A 195 2.78 -5.80 -25.38
CA GLU A 195 1.70 -6.76 -25.59
C GLU A 195 2.04 -7.85 -26.64
N GLU A 196 3.23 -7.79 -27.25
CA GLU A 196 3.70 -8.73 -28.27
C GLU A 196 4.43 -9.96 -27.69
N LEU A 197 4.45 -10.13 -26.36
CA LEU A 197 5.07 -11.27 -25.66
C LEU A 197 4.03 -12.30 -25.17
#